data_e72f0ea350be524c431ec6765ebdb1c6
#
_entry.id   e72f0ea350be524c431ec6765ebdb1c6
#
_cell.length_a   1.000
_cell.length_b   1.000
_cell.length_c   1.000
_cell.angle_alpha   90.00
_cell.angle_beta   90.00
_cell.angle_gamma   90.00
#
_symmetry.space_group_name_H-M   'P 1'
#
loop_
_entity.id
_entity.type
_entity.pdbx_description
1 polymer ?
#
loop_
_entity_poly.entity_id
_entity_poly.type
_entity_poly.pdbx_seq_one_letter_code
_entity_poly.pdbx_strand_id
1 'polypeptide(L)'
;PEKGINAILVAAKALAGVEKYARIDEETTCNIGVIHGGLATNIVPDLVEIQSDVRSRNLDKLAAQRDYLVNTVTAGVVANGGKVDVEIIHKYQPFDLSHDSDVVTLALESCKANGFIPDVTVTGGGSDANFINAYGVPCVILGTGMSEVHTVDEFILEEDLYNSVLMVYGILQAAAK
;
A
#
# COMPACT_ATOMS: atom_id res chain seq x y z
N PRO A 1 -15.06 14.23 -35.34
CA PRO A 1 -14.09 13.76 -34.35
C PRO A 1 -12.70 14.37 -34.52
N GLU A 2 -12.32 14.74 -35.77
CA GLU A 2 -10.97 15.27 -36.11
C GLU A 2 -10.63 16.62 -35.47
N LYS A 3 -11.60 17.37 -34.97
CA LYS A 3 -11.41 18.66 -34.31
C LYS A 3 -11.23 18.54 -32.77
N GLY A 4 -11.54 17.37 -32.24
CA GLY A 4 -11.46 17.11 -30.80
C GLY A 4 -10.22 16.33 -30.43
N ILE A 5 -9.73 16.54 -29.20
CA ILE A 5 -8.69 15.72 -28.58
C ILE A 5 -9.39 14.62 -27.77
N ASN A 6 -9.15 13.37 -28.18
CA ASN A 6 -9.76 12.21 -27.51
C ASN A 6 -8.97 11.85 -26.27
N ALA A 7 -9.51 12.19 -25.09
CA ALA A 7 -8.83 11.97 -23.80
C ALA A 7 -8.51 10.49 -23.54
N ILE A 8 -9.34 9.54 -24.01
CA ILE A 8 -9.06 8.10 -23.86
C ILE A 8 -7.81 7.71 -24.67
N LEU A 9 -7.69 8.18 -25.91
CA LEU A 9 -6.52 7.85 -26.73
C LEU A 9 -5.25 8.53 -26.19
N VAL A 10 -5.36 9.75 -25.67
CA VAL A 10 -4.25 10.45 -25.01
C VAL A 10 -3.80 9.68 -23.76
N ALA A 11 -4.73 9.30 -22.88
CA ALA A 11 -4.45 8.54 -21.68
C ALA A 11 -3.80 7.18 -22.00
N ALA A 12 -4.34 6.45 -23.00
CA ALA A 12 -3.79 5.15 -23.41
C ALA A 12 -2.34 5.27 -23.89
N LYS A 13 -2.01 6.29 -24.68
CA LYS A 13 -0.64 6.54 -25.16
C LYS A 13 0.30 6.96 -24.01
N ALA A 14 -0.18 7.78 -23.08
CA ALA A 14 0.60 8.19 -21.92
C ALA A 14 0.91 7.01 -21.01
N LEU A 15 -0.09 6.15 -20.74
CA LEU A 15 0.08 4.94 -19.93
C LEU A 15 0.99 3.90 -20.60
N ALA A 16 0.97 3.78 -21.91
CA ALA A 16 1.87 2.89 -22.66
C ALA A 16 3.36 3.24 -22.47
N GLY A 17 3.67 4.47 -22.07
CA GLY A 17 5.04 4.89 -21.72
C GLY A 17 5.47 4.54 -20.29
N VAL A 18 4.58 4.01 -19.44
CA VAL A 18 4.91 3.62 -18.08
C VAL A 18 5.50 2.22 -18.07
N GLU A 19 6.83 2.14 -17.93
CA GLU A 19 7.58 0.88 -17.90
C GLU A 19 7.76 0.33 -16.48
N LYS A 20 7.82 1.22 -15.47
CA LYS A 20 8.02 0.83 -14.05
C LYS A 20 6.67 0.76 -13.33
N TYR A 21 6.08 -0.44 -13.31
CA TYR A 21 4.83 -0.73 -12.62
C TYR A 21 4.88 -2.14 -12.00
N ALA A 22 3.84 -2.52 -11.27
CA ALA A 22 3.75 -3.73 -10.46
C ALA A 22 4.82 -3.74 -9.34
N ARG A 23 5.62 -4.78 -9.22
CA ARG A 23 6.71 -4.85 -8.26
C ARG A 23 7.98 -4.27 -8.87
N ILE A 24 8.43 -3.15 -8.32
CA ILE A 24 9.64 -2.45 -8.77
C ILE A 24 10.89 -3.07 -8.15
N ASP A 25 10.83 -3.32 -6.83
CA ASP A 25 11.85 -4.02 -6.05
C ASP A 25 11.21 -4.71 -4.82
N GLU A 26 12.03 -5.19 -3.88
CA GLU A 26 11.56 -5.93 -2.70
C GLU A 26 10.62 -5.13 -1.78
N GLU A 27 10.66 -3.80 -1.84
CA GLU A 27 9.90 -2.92 -0.95
C GLU A 27 9.02 -1.89 -1.66
N THR A 28 9.13 -1.79 -3.01
CA THR A 28 8.44 -0.77 -3.81
C THR A 28 7.47 -1.40 -4.79
N THR A 29 6.24 -0.93 -4.79
CA THR A 29 5.20 -1.31 -5.75
C THR A 29 4.53 -0.09 -6.35
N CYS A 30 4.04 -0.23 -7.58
CA CYS A 30 3.28 0.78 -8.31
C CYS A 30 2.13 0.10 -9.06
N ASN A 31 0.91 0.55 -8.85
CA ASN A 31 -0.26 0.02 -9.54
C ASN A 31 -1.10 1.14 -10.13
N ILE A 32 -1.57 0.94 -11.35
CA ILE A 32 -2.59 1.78 -11.99
C ILE A 32 -3.88 0.97 -11.87
N GLY A 33 -4.68 1.28 -10.86
CA GLY A 33 -5.78 0.43 -10.42
C GLY A 33 -7.14 0.78 -11.03
N VAL A 34 -7.34 2.04 -11.41
CA VAL A 34 -8.64 2.52 -11.92
C VAL A 34 -8.41 3.46 -13.09
N ILE A 35 -9.26 3.31 -14.12
CA ILE A 35 -9.39 4.25 -15.24
C ILE A 35 -10.86 4.42 -15.60
N HIS A 36 -11.30 5.65 -15.66
CA HIS A 36 -12.66 6.02 -16.08
C HIS A 36 -12.63 7.09 -17.15
N GLY A 37 -13.44 6.97 -18.19
CA GLY A 37 -13.54 7.99 -19.25
C GLY A 37 -14.57 7.67 -20.31
N GLY A 38 -15.07 8.75 -20.94
CA GLY A 38 -16.07 8.68 -21.99
C GLY A 38 -17.51 8.55 -21.47
N LEU A 39 -18.45 9.09 -22.27
CA LEU A 39 -19.90 9.08 -21.97
C LEU A 39 -20.70 8.23 -22.95
N ALA A 40 -20.34 8.27 -24.23
CA ALA A 40 -21.03 7.53 -25.28
C ALA A 40 -20.11 7.30 -26.49
N THR A 41 -20.41 6.27 -27.28
CA THR A 41 -19.59 5.82 -28.42
C THR A 41 -19.46 6.84 -29.56
N ASN A 42 -20.36 7.77 -29.64
CA ASN A 42 -20.42 8.81 -30.68
C ASN A 42 -19.98 10.20 -30.20
N ILE A 43 -19.45 10.30 -28.96
CA ILE A 43 -18.91 11.52 -28.35
C ILE A 43 -17.39 11.36 -28.17
N VAL A 44 -16.63 12.38 -28.60
CA VAL A 44 -15.19 12.43 -28.29
C VAL A 44 -15.03 12.72 -26.81
N PRO A 45 -14.41 11.81 -26.03
CA PRO A 45 -14.26 12.01 -24.58
C PRO A 45 -13.31 13.17 -24.29
N ASP A 46 -13.71 14.03 -23.38
CA ASP A 46 -12.98 15.21 -22.94
C ASP A 46 -12.19 15.00 -21.65
N LEU A 47 -12.55 13.96 -20.86
CA LEU A 47 -11.93 13.64 -19.58
C LEU A 47 -11.67 12.14 -19.45
N VAL A 48 -10.52 11.81 -18.86
CA VAL A 48 -10.19 10.49 -18.31
C VAL A 48 -9.61 10.69 -16.93
N GLU A 49 -10.14 9.98 -15.95
CA GLU A 49 -9.63 9.90 -14.59
C GLU A 49 -8.85 8.61 -14.41
N ILE A 50 -7.66 8.71 -13.80
CA ILE A 50 -6.77 7.58 -13.53
C ILE A 50 -6.42 7.60 -12.05
N GLN A 51 -6.60 6.48 -11.36
CA GLN A 51 -6.17 6.33 -9.98
C GLN A 51 -5.06 5.30 -9.89
N SER A 52 -3.99 5.70 -9.22
CA SER A 52 -2.78 4.90 -9.04
C SER A 52 -2.40 4.81 -7.57
N ASP A 53 -1.76 3.72 -7.19
CA ASP A 53 -1.22 3.50 -5.85
C ASP A 53 0.28 3.22 -5.96
N VAL A 54 1.08 3.98 -5.21
CA VAL A 54 2.53 3.79 -5.12
C VAL A 54 2.89 3.56 -3.66
N ARG A 55 3.58 2.47 -3.38
CA ARG A 55 4.00 2.10 -2.02
C ARG A 55 5.48 1.78 -1.98
N SER A 56 6.13 2.18 -0.91
CA SER A 56 7.47 1.73 -0.54
C SER A 56 7.69 1.86 0.95
N ARG A 57 8.48 0.95 1.53
CA ARG A 57 8.97 1.10 2.91
C ARG A 57 10.11 2.12 3.02
N ASN A 58 10.71 2.49 1.89
CA ASN A 58 11.74 3.51 1.78
C ASN A 58 11.15 4.80 1.18
N LEU A 59 11.23 5.92 1.92
CA LEU A 59 10.62 7.19 1.51
C LEU A 59 11.27 7.80 0.26
N ASP A 60 12.57 7.62 0.07
CA ASP A 60 13.26 8.14 -1.12
C ASP A 60 12.85 7.36 -2.37
N LYS A 61 12.71 6.04 -2.28
CA LYS A 61 12.18 5.20 -3.35
C LYS A 61 10.71 5.50 -3.64
N LEU A 62 9.91 5.73 -2.59
CA LEU A 62 8.52 6.15 -2.73
C LEU A 62 8.42 7.44 -3.55
N ALA A 63 9.21 8.45 -3.17
CA ALA A 63 9.26 9.73 -3.87
C ALA A 63 9.73 9.56 -5.33
N ALA A 64 10.79 8.82 -5.54
CA ALA A 64 11.34 8.57 -6.88
C ALA A 64 10.34 7.85 -7.80
N GLN A 65 9.64 6.83 -7.31
CA GLN A 65 8.65 6.10 -8.11
C GLN A 65 7.39 6.93 -8.39
N ARG A 66 6.91 7.70 -7.40
CA ARG A 66 5.83 8.67 -7.58
C ARG A 66 6.18 9.69 -8.67
N ASP A 67 7.35 10.31 -8.56
CA ASP A 67 7.79 11.35 -9.48
C ASP A 67 8.02 10.77 -10.90
N TYR A 68 8.56 9.55 -11.01
CA TYR A 68 8.65 8.84 -12.27
C TYR A 68 7.26 8.67 -12.93
N LEU A 69 6.27 8.16 -12.19
CA LEU A 69 4.92 7.94 -12.71
C LEU A 69 4.29 9.26 -13.17
N VAL A 70 4.30 10.27 -12.31
CA VAL A 70 3.73 11.60 -12.61
C VAL A 70 4.39 12.22 -13.84
N ASN A 71 5.72 12.23 -13.90
CA ASN A 71 6.46 12.84 -15.01
C ASN A 71 6.22 12.08 -16.32
N THR A 72 6.20 10.75 -16.29
CA THR A 72 5.98 9.92 -17.50
C THR A 72 4.58 10.15 -18.06
N VAL A 73 3.56 10.10 -17.20
CA VAL A 73 2.17 10.31 -17.62
C VAL A 73 1.98 11.74 -18.12
N THR A 74 2.50 12.73 -17.38
CA THR A 74 2.41 14.15 -17.78
C THR A 74 3.05 14.39 -19.14
N ALA A 75 4.27 13.91 -19.35
CA ALA A 75 4.97 14.05 -20.62
C ALA A 75 4.19 13.37 -21.78
N GLY A 76 3.66 12.17 -21.54
CA GLY A 76 2.86 11.44 -22.53
C GLY A 76 1.56 12.17 -22.89
N VAL A 77 0.87 12.74 -21.90
CA VAL A 77 -0.37 13.53 -22.13
C VAL A 77 -0.07 14.78 -22.93
N VAL A 78 0.95 15.56 -22.53
CA VAL A 78 1.33 16.80 -23.23
C VAL A 78 1.79 16.53 -24.65
N ALA A 79 2.60 15.49 -24.87
CA ALA A 79 3.07 15.10 -26.21
C ALA A 79 1.91 14.72 -27.17
N ASN A 80 0.76 14.32 -26.64
CA ASN A 80 -0.42 13.99 -27.42
C ASN A 80 -1.51 15.09 -27.39
N GLY A 81 -1.15 16.32 -27.00
CA GLY A 81 -1.99 17.51 -27.05
C GLY A 81 -3.02 17.62 -25.93
N GLY A 82 -2.96 16.75 -24.92
CA GLY A 82 -3.83 16.79 -23.76
C GLY A 82 -3.32 17.76 -22.69
N LYS A 83 -4.13 17.89 -21.64
CA LYS A 83 -3.77 18.55 -20.37
C LYS A 83 -3.94 17.55 -19.25
N VAL A 84 -3.16 17.69 -18.20
CA VAL A 84 -3.24 16.82 -17.01
C VAL A 84 -3.27 17.67 -15.76
N ASP A 85 -4.10 17.27 -14.84
CA ASP A 85 -4.10 17.71 -13.45
C ASP A 85 -3.75 16.54 -12.57
N VAL A 86 -2.89 16.74 -11.58
CA VAL A 86 -2.37 15.67 -10.71
C VAL A 86 -2.63 16.02 -9.27
N GLU A 87 -3.37 15.14 -8.60
CA GLU A 87 -3.55 15.19 -7.15
C GLU A 87 -2.72 14.07 -6.50
N ILE A 88 -1.94 14.40 -5.48
CA ILE A 88 -1.16 13.43 -4.70
C ILE A 88 -1.73 13.34 -3.30
N ILE A 89 -2.26 12.18 -2.94
CA ILE A 89 -2.86 11.92 -1.64
C ILE A 89 -1.90 11.04 -0.83
N HIS A 90 -1.35 11.58 0.25
CA HIS A 90 -0.56 10.83 1.22
C HIS A 90 -1.51 10.14 2.20
N LYS A 91 -1.61 8.81 2.13
CA LYS A 91 -2.51 8.03 3.01
C LYS A 91 -1.90 7.84 4.41
N TYR A 92 -0.68 7.28 4.46
CA TYR A 92 0.07 7.05 5.69
C TYR A 92 1.56 6.88 5.39
N GLN A 93 2.39 7.00 6.41
CA GLN A 93 3.83 6.77 6.30
C GLN A 93 4.19 5.34 6.75
N PRO A 94 5.26 4.74 6.20
CA PRO A 94 5.83 3.53 6.77
C PRO A 94 6.40 3.83 8.16
N PHE A 95 6.51 2.78 8.97
CA PHE A 95 7.21 2.83 10.25
C PHE A 95 8.15 1.62 10.36
N ASP A 96 9.19 1.79 11.13
CA ASP A 96 10.14 0.75 11.50
C ASP A 96 10.38 0.80 13.01
N LEU A 97 10.18 -0.31 13.69
CA LEU A 97 10.40 -0.43 15.13
C LEU A 97 11.68 -1.23 15.38
N SER A 98 12.54 -0.68 16.23
CA SER A 98 13.69 -1.46 16.71
C SER A 98 13.23 -2.74 17.39
N HIS A 99 13.96 -3.83 17.16
CA HIS A 99 13.73 -5.10 17.84
C HIS A 99 13.83 -4.98 19.37
N ASP A 100 14.58 -3.99 19.86
CA ASP A 100 14.76 -3.70 21.29
C ASP A 100 13.72 -2.73 21.86
N SER A 101 12.75 -2.30 21.05
CA SER A 101 11.68 -1.43 21.56
C SER A 101 10.77 -2.18 22.54
N ASP A 102 10.27 -1.48 23.55
CA ASP A 102 9.45 -2.06 24.62
C ASP A 102 8.26 -2.85 24.08
N VAL A 103 7.57 -2.32 23.07
CA VAL A 103 6.37 -2.99 22.50
C VAL A 103 6.73 -4.26 21.73
N VAL A 104 7.88 -4.28 21.05
CA VAL A 104 8.37 -5.48 20.34
C VAL A 104 8.85 -6.52 21.34
N THR A 105 9.64 -6.10 22.33
CA THR A 105 10.13 -6.97 23.41
C THR A 105 8.98 -7.61 24.17
N LEU A 106 7.96 -6.82 24.55
CA LEU A 106 6.77 -7.32 25.24
C LEU A 106 6.02 -8.38 24.42
N ALA A 107 5.85 -8.13 23.10
CA ALA A 107 5.21 -9.08 22.20
C ALA A 107 6.01 -10.39 22.08
N LEU A 108 7.34 -10.29 21.91
CA LEU A 108 8.23 -11.45 21.81
C LEU A 108 8.25 -12.30 23.09
N GLU A 109 8.29 -11.66 24.26
CA GLU A 109 8.26 -12.34 25.56
C GLU A 109 6.92 -13.04 25.78
N SER A 110 5.80 -12.41 25.41
CA SER A 110 4.49 -13.04 25.47
C SER A 110 4.38 -14.27 24.58
N CYS A 111 4.88 -14.18 23.32
CA CYS A 111 4.94 -15.33 22.43
C CYS A 111 5.70 -16.50 23.07
N LYS A 112 6.91 -16.25 23.55
CA LYS A 112 7.76 -17.27 24.19
C LYS A 112 7.11 -17.88 25.44
N ALA A 113 6.48 -17.05 26.28
CA ALA A 113 5.81 -17.49 27.50
C ALA A 113 4.62 -18.44 27.22
N ASN A 114 3.98 -18.29 26.06
CA ASN A 114 2.90 -19.17 25.58
C ASN A 114 3.38 -20.34 24.72
N GLY A 115 4.70 -20.55 24.61
CA GLY A 115 5.29 -21.66 23.86
C GLY A 115 5.32 -21.43 22.34
N PHE A 116 5.05 -20.21 21.87
CA PHE A 116 5.16 -19.87 20.45
C PHE A 116 6.60 -19.54 20.07
N ILE A 117 6.95 -19.80 18.82
CA ILE A 117 8.22 -19.38 18.23
C ILE A 117 7.96 -18.04 17.53
N PRO A 118 8.44 -16.91 18.09
CA PRO A 118 8.21 -15.62 17.47
C PRO A 118 9.00 -15.48 16.17
N ASP A 119 8.35 -14.95 15.13
CA ASP A 119 8.97 -14.55 13.87
C ASP A 119 8.73 -13.06 13.65
N VAL A 120 9.83 -12.29 13.62
CA VAL A 120 9.77 -10.83 13.37
C VAL A 120 10.01 -10.59 11.90
N THR A 121 8.98 -10.10 11.24
CA THR A 121 9.02 -9.88 9.79
C THR A 121 8.51 -8.48 9.43
N VAL A 122 8.68 -8.10 8.16
CA VAL A 122 8.17 -6.86 7.60
C VAL A 122 7.06 -7.13 6.61
N THR A 123 6.07 -6.24 6.57
CA THR A 123 4.95 -6.32 5.62
C THR A 123 4.84 -5.06 4.78
N GLY A 124 4.31 -5.18 3.57
CA GLY A 124 3.98 -4.05 2.70
C GLY A 124 2.53 -3.55 2.85
N GLY A 125 1.72 -4.19 3.71
CA GLY A 125 0.36 -3.76 4.02
C GLY A 125 0.34 -2.53 4.93
N GLY A 126 -0.73 -1.74 4.83
CA GLY A 126 -1.00 -0.65 5.76
C GLY A 126 -1.97 -1.07 6.86
N SER A 127 -1.85 -0.47 8.04
CA SER A 127 -2.76 -0.65 9.17
C SER A 127 -2.86 0.63 9.99
N ASP A 128 -3.74 0.65 10.97
CA ASP A 128 -3.86 1.77 11.92
C ASP A 128 -2.56 2.02 12.70
N ALA A 129 -1.71 1.01 12.83
CA ALA A 129 -0.39 1.16 13.45
C ALA A 129 0.49 2.19 12.74
N ASN A 130 0.31 2.42 11.43
CA ASN A 130 1.00 3.46 10.70
C ASN A 130 0.68 4.85 11.24
N PHE A 131 -0.61 5.11 11.55
CA PHE A 131 -1.04 6.38 12.13
C PHE A 131 -0.60 6.52 13.58
N ILE A 132 -0.73 5.45 14.38
CA ILE A 132 -0.36 5.46 15.80
C ILE A 132 1.14 5.73 15.96
N ASN A 133 2.00 5.05 15.18
CA ASN A 133 3.43 5.30 15.17
C ASN A 133 3.78 6.72 14.67
N ALA A 134 3.04 7.25 13.69
CA ALA A 134 3.25 8.60 13.19
C ALA A 134 2.94 9.68 14.26
N TYR A 135 2.06 9.37 15.22
CA TYR A 135 1.81 10.22 16.41
C TYR A 135 2.86 10.05 17.52
N GLY A 136 3.89 9.22 17.31
CA GLY A 136 4.95 8.98 18.28
C GLY A 136 4.59 7.97 19.37
N VAL A 137 3.53 7.22 19.20
CA VAL A 137 3.14 6.12 20.10
C VAL A 137 3.61 4.80 19.48
N PRO A 138 4.61 4.11 20.07
CA PRO A 138 5.08 2.84 19.54
C PRO A 138 3.95 1.80 19.48
N CYS A 139 3.70 1.25 18.31
CA CYS A 139 2.63 0.29 18.06
C CYS A 139 3.12 -0.81 17.11
N VAL A 140 3.19 -2.05 17.60
CA VAL A 140 3.57 -3.23 16.83
C VAL A 140 2.33 -3.94 16.28
N ILE A 141 2.46 -4.54 15.10
CA ILE A 141 1.41 -5.36 14.49
C ILE A 141 1.68 -6.82 14.88
N LEU A 142 0.63 -7.52 15.27
CA LEU A 142 0.66 -8.94 15.58
C LEU A 142 -0.02 -9.73 14.46
N GLY A 143 0.65 -10.76 13.96
CA GLY A 143 0.05 -11.73 13.05
C GLY A 143 -0.93 -12.63 13.79
N THR A 144 -2.07 -12.91 13.19
CA THR A 144 -3.13 -13.76 13.77
C THR A 144 -3.29 -15.11 13.06
N GLY A 145 -2.44 -15.41 12.05
CA GLY A 145 -2.51 -16.67 11.31
C GLY A 145 -3.45 -16.66 10.10
N MET A 146 -3.94 -15.48 9.68
CA MET A 146 -4.77 -15.39 8.46
C MET A 146 -3.97 -15.80 7.22
N SER A 147 -4.61 -16.59 6.35
CA SER A 147 -4.07 -17.09 5.09
C SER A 147 -4.93 -16.65 3.92
N GLU A 148 -4.34 -16.59 2.72
CA GLU A 148 -4.99 -16.16 1.47
C GLU A 148 -5.67 -14.80 1.58
N VAL A 149 -5.06 -13.89 2.32
CA VAL A 149 -5.61 -12.57 2.67
C VAL A 149 -5.96 -11.76 1.41
N HIS A 150 -7.13 -11.12 1.42
CA HIS A 150 -7.70 -10.35 0.31
C HIS A 150 -8.15 -11.20 -0.89
N THR A 151 -8.41 -12.47 -0.70
CA THR A 151 -9.01 -13.34 -1.72
C THR A 151 -10.36 -13.89 -1.24
N VAL A 152 -11.09 -14.54 -2.14
CA VAL A 152 -12.35 -15.24 -1.80
C VAL A 152 -12.09 -16.53 -1.00
N ASP A 153 -10.85 -16.98 -0.95
CA ASP A 153 -10.38 -18.17 -0.24
C ASP A 153 -9.71 -17.82 1.09
N GLU A 154 -9.84 -16.56 1.55
CA GLU A 154 -9.30 -16.10 2.83
C GLU A 154 -9.84 -16.91 4.00
N PHE A 155 -8.95 -17.42 4.84
CA PHE A 155 -9.32 -18.19 6.02
C PHE A 155 -8.36 -17.97 7.19
N ILE A 156 -8.78 -18.37 8.38
CA ILE A 156 -7.96 -18.57 9.57
C ILE A 156 -8.26 -19.95 10.15
N LEU A 157 -7.24 -20.66 10.61
CA LEU A 157 -7.45 -21.91 11.34
C LEU A 157 -8.01 -21.61 12.74
N GLU A 158 -8.89 -22.47 13.25
CA GLU A 158 -9.47 -22.32 14.59
C GLU A 158 -8.38 -22.30 15.67
N GLU A 159 -7.32 -23.11 15.49
CA GLU A 159 -6.15 -23.12 16.37
C GLU A 159 -5.40 -21.79 16.36
N ASP A 160 -5.22 -21.16 15.20
CA ASP A 160 -4.53 -19.87 15.09
C ASP A 160 -5.35 -18.74 15.72
N LEU A 161 -6.68 -18.78 15.56
CA LEU A 161 -7.58 -17.86 16.22
C LEU A 161 -7.48 -17.99 17.74
N TYR A 162 -7.45 -19.21 18.27
CA TYR A 162 -7.26 -19.45 19.71
C TYR A 162 -5.87 -18.99 20.19
N ASN A 163 -4.83 -19.29 19.44
CA ASN A 163 -3.46 -18.89 19.75
C ASN A 163 -3.30 -17.37 19.76
N SER A 164 -3.99 -16.64 18.88
CA SER A 164 -3.97 -15.18 18.87
C SER A 164 -4.56 -14.60 20.18
N VAL A 165 -5.60 -15.22 20.73
CA VAL A 165 -6.17 -14.84 22.05
C VAL A 165 -5.17 -15.07 23.17
N LEU A 166 -4.48 -16.21 23.18
CA LEU A 166 -3.44 -16.51 24.19
C LEU A 166 -2.29 -15.50 24.12
N MET A 167 -1.87 -15.12 22.92
CA MET A 167 -0.82 -14.12 22.71
C MET A 167 -1.23 -12.76 23.29
N VAL A 168 -2.42 -12.27 22.97
CA VAL A 168 -2.92 -10.98 23.47
C VAL A 168 -3.09 -11.03 25.00
N TYR A 169 -3.63 -12.12 25.54
CA TYR A 169 -3.78 -12.30 26.98
C TYR A 169 -2.43 -12.27 27.71
N GLY A 170 -1.41 -12.93 27.15
CA GLY A 170 -0.04 -12.89 27.68
C GLY A 170 0.57 -11.49 27.68
N ILE A 171 0.33 -10.70 26.62
CA ILE A 171 0.75 -9.30 26.57
C ILE A 171 0.10 -8.48 27.68
N LEU A 172 -1.21 -8.61 27.88
CA LEU A 172 -1.93 -7.91 28.95
C LEU A 172 -1.41 -8.28 30.33
N GLN A 173 -1.13 -9.55 30.56
CA GLN A 173 -0.55 -10.01 31.85
C GLN A 173 0.88 -9.47 32.08
N ALA A 174 1.69 -9.38 31.03
CA ALA A 174 3.05 -8.86 31.13
C ALA A 174 3.05 -7.34 31.34
N ALA A 175 2.16 -6.61 30.67
CA ALA A 175 2.03 -5.16 30.80
C ALA A 175 1.43 -4.71 32.15
N ALA A 176 0.79 -5.60 32.90
CA ALA A 176 0.19 -5.32 34.22
C ALA A 176 1.18 -5.46 35.39
N LYS A 177 2.40 -5.91 35.13
CA LYS A 177 3.49 -6.07 36.16
C LYS A 177 4.34 -4.83 36.23
#